data_b38465978545adc04d934bebf80db039
#
_entry.id   b38465978545adc04d934bebf80db039
#
_cell.length_a   1.000
_cell.length_b   1.000
_cell.length_c   1.000
_cell.angle_alpha   90.00
_cell.angle_beta   90.00
_cell.angle_gamma   90.00
#
_symmetry.space_group_name_H-M   'P 1'
#
loop_
_entity.id
_entity.type
_entity.pdbx_description
1 polymer ?
#
loop_
_entity_poly.entity_id
_entity_poly.type
_entity_poly.pdbx_seq_one_letter_code
_entity_poly.pdbx_strand_id
1 'polypeptide(L)'
;LSDLTGRTILDVGCGSGYHMWRMIGAGAHLAVCIDPMQLFLCQFEAVRKLLGNDQRAHLLPLGIEQLPALKAFDTVFSIGVLYHRRSPLEHLWQLKDQLVSGGELVLETLVIEGDEHAVLVPGDRYAQMRNVYFIPSALALKNWLEKCGFVDVRIADVCVTSVEEQRRTDWMITESLEQF
;
A
#
# COMPACT_ATOMS: atom_id res chain seq x y z
N LEU A 1 -13.96 3.28 -4.33
CA LEU A 1 -13.01 3.06 -5.41
C LEU A 1 -13.67 3.39 -6.74
N SER A 2 -12.96 4.11 -7.59
CA SER A 2 -13.36 4.30 -8.99
C SER A 2 -13.30 2.98 -9.74
N ASP A 3 -14.00 2.88 -10.87
CA ASP A 3 -13.91 1.73 -11.77
C ASP A 3 -12.45 1.59 -12.27
N LEU A 4 -11.87 0.40 -12.18
CA LEU A 4 -10.50 0.12 -12.60
C LEU A 4 -10.40 -0.27 -14.09
N THR A 5 -11.52 -0.40 -14.78
CA THR A 5 -11.54 -0.80 -16.19
C THR A 5 -10.73 0.16 -17.07
N GLY A 6 -9.78 -0.39 -17.79
CA GLY A 6 -8.90 0.36 -18.69
C GLY A 6 -7.81 1.20 -18.03
N ARG A 7 -7.72 1.23 -16.69
CA ARG A 7 -6.74 2.04 -15.96
C ARG A 7 -5.34 1.43 -15.95
N THR A 8 -4.35 2.32 -15.90
CA THR A 8 -2.95 1.99 -15.59
C THR A 8 -2.72 2.20 -14.09
N ILE A 9 -2.27 1.16 -13.40
CA ILE A 9 -2.18 1.09 -11.94
C ILE A 9 -0.75 0.89 -11.48
N LEU A 10 -0.35 1.59 -10.42
CA LEU A 10 0.83 1.29 -9.62
C LEU A 10 0.42 0.78 -8.25
N ASP A 11 0.95 -0.36 -7.82
CA ASP A 11 0.76 -0.91 -6.47
C ASP A 11 2.12 -0.90 -5.73
N VAL A 12 2.22 -0.07 -4.71
CA VAL A 12 3.46 0.19 -3.96
C VAL A 12 3.48 -0.63 -2.68
N GLY A 13 4.49 -1.51 -2.53
CA GLY A 13 4.56 -2.45 -1.42
C GLY A 13 3.57 -3.61 -1.57
N CYS A 14 3.44 -4.11 -2.79
CA CYS A 14 2.42 -5.06 -3.18
C CYS A 14 2.60 -6.49 -2.63
N GLY A 15 3.70 -6.77 -1.93
CA GLY A 15 4.03 -8.12 -1.51
C GLY A 15 4.08 -9.09 -2.71
N SER A 16 3.44 -10.23 -2.60
CA SER A 16 3.37 -11.23 -3.68
C SER A 16 2.36 -10.92 -4.79
N GLY A 17 1.73 -9.74 -4.78
CA GLY A 17 0.85 -9.26 -5.84
C GLY A 17 -0.62 -9.68 -5.72
N TYR A 18 -1.10 -10.06 -4.54
CA TYR A 18 -2.49 -10.49 -4.36
C TYR A 18 -3.51 -9.46 -4.87
N HIS A 19 -3.37 -8.20 -4.45
CA HIS A 19 -4.29 -7.12 -4.87
C HIS A 19 -4.16 -6.83 -6.36
N MET A 20 -2.95 -6.84 -6.89
CA MET A 20 -2.71 -6.61 -8.31
C MET A 20 -3.45 -7.61 -9.20
N TRP A 21 -3.43 -8.92 -8.88
CA TRP A 21 -4.16 -9.90 -9.65
C TRP A 21 -5.67 -9.65 -9.63
N ARG A 22 -6.20 -9.14 -8.53
CA ARG A 22 -7.60 -8.72 -8.43
C ARG A 22 -7.90 -7.47 -9.26
N MET A 23 -6.96 -6.52 -9.33
CA MET A 23 -7.08 -5.32 -10.17
C MET A 23 -7.10 -5.69 -11.66
N ILE A 24 -6.24 -6.61 -12.09
CA ILE A 24 -6.25 -7.16 -13.45
C ILE A 24 -7.59 -7.86 -13.74
N GLY A 25 -8.09 -8.66 -12.79
CA GLY A 25 -9.40 -9.31 -12.89
C GLY A 25 -10.58 -8.32 -12.93
N ALA A 26 -10.43 -7.14 -12.34
CA ALA A 26 -11.40 -6.04 -12.40
C ALA A 26 -11.29 -5.17 -13.69
N GLY A 27 -10.45 -5.58 -14.65
CA GLY A 27 -10.38 -4.94 -15.96
C GLY A 27 -9.29 -3.88 -16.10
N ALA A 28 -8.33 -3.79 -15.18
CA ALA A 28 -7.19 -2.89 -15.36
C ALA A 28 -6.45 -3.20 -16.69
N HIS A 29 -6.04 -2.14 -17.38
CA HIS A 29 -5.27 -2.25 -18.62
C HIS A 29 -3.85 -2.71 -18.35
N LEU A 30 -3.22 -2.15 -17.32
CA LEU A 30 -1.86 -2.47 -16.88
C LEU A 30 -1.78 -2.31 -15.37
N ALA A 31 -1.16 -3.25 -14.68
CA ALA A 31 -0.79 -3.13 -13.29
C ALA A 31 0.72 -3.36 -13.11
N VAL A 32 1.40 -2.36 -12.60
CA VAL A 32 2.81 -2.42 -12.21
C VAL A 32 2.86 -2.46 -10.69
N CYS A 33 3.57 -3.44 -10.16
CA CYS A 33 3.84 -3.57 -8.72
C CYS A 33 5.29 -3.26 -8.43
N ILE A 34 5.57 -2.66 -7.30
CA ILE A 34 6.91 -2.51 -6.79
C ILE A 34 7.01 -3.03 -5.36
N ASP A 35 8.01 -3.87 -5.11
CA ASP A 35 8.36 -4.34 -3.78
C ASP A 35 9.84 -4.75 -3.77
N PRO A 36 10.67 -4.27 -2.82
CA PRO A 36 12.09 -4.56 -2.82
C PRO A 36 12.44 -6.00 -2.41
N MET A 37 11.48 -6.79 -1.91
CA MET A 37 11.74 -8.13 -1.42
C MET A 37 11.74 -9.18 -2.54
N GLN A 38 12.90 -9.78 -2.80
CA GLN A 38 13.07 -10.81 -3.84
C GLN A 38 12.18 -12.05 -3.64
N LEU A 39 11.85 -12.40 -2.40
CA LEU A 39 10.95 -13.52 -2.12
C LEU A 39 9.56 -13.28 -2.76
N PHE A 40 9.04 -12.06 -2.64
CA PHE A 40 7.76 -11.69 -3.23
C PHE A 40 7.78 -11.73 -4.76
N LEU A 41 8.90 -11.33 -5.36
CA LEU A 41 9.08 -11.47 -6.81
C LEU A 41 9.02 -12.95 -7.25
N CYS A 42 9.67 -13.85 -6.53
CA CYS A 42 9.61 -15.29 -6.83
C CYS A 42 8.17 -15.84 -6.71
N GLN A 43 7.46 -15.46 -5.67
CA GLN A 43 6.06 -15.87 -5.46
C GLN A 43 5.16 -15.31 -6.56
N PHE A 44 5.31 -14.03 -6.91
CA PHE A 44 4.60 -13.39 -8.00
C PHE A 44 4.82 -14.10 -9.33
N GLU A 45 6.08 -14.38 -9.70
CA GLU A 45 6.41 -15.05 -10.94
C GLU A 45 5.85 -16.48 -11.01
N ALA A 46 5.79 -17.18 -9.88
CA ALA A 46 5.15 -18.49 -9.82
C ALA A 46 3.64 -18.39 -10.13
N VAL A 47 2.94 -17.44 -9.52
CA VAL A 47 1.52 -17.19 -9.78
C VAL A 47 1.30 -16.74 -11.22
N ARG A 48 2.13 -15.83 -11.74
CA ARG A 48 2.05 -15.34 -13.12
C ARG A 48 2.13 -16.47 -14.13
N LYS A 49 3.03 -17.43 -13.93
CA LYS A 49 3.15 -18.63 -14.78
C LYS A 49 1.89 -19.49 -14.73
N LEU A 50 1.32 -19.71 -13.54
CA LEU A 50 0.09 -20.48 -13.38
C LEU A 50 -1.13 -19.81 -14.04
N LEU A 51 -1.15 -18.48 -14.09
CA LEU A 51 -2.20 -17.67 -14.74
C LEU A 51 -1.95 -17.42 -16.24
N GLY A 52 -1.02 -18.14 -16.87
CA GLY A 52 -0.79 -18.06 -18.33
C GLY A 52 0.09 -16.89 -18.77
N ASN A 53 0.93 -16.35 -17.89
CA ASN A 53 1.86 -15.25 -18.18
C ASN A 53 1.18 -13.97 -18.65
N ASP A 54 0.14 -13.53 -17.97
CA ASP A 54 -0.56 -12.29 -18.30
C ASP A 54 0.44 -11.11 -18.44
N GLN A 55 0.47 -10.50 -19.61
CA GLN A 55 1.40 -9.42 -19.96
C GLN A 55 0.97 -8.05 -19.40
N ARG A 56 -0.18 -7.97 -18.74
CA ARG A 56 -0.66 -6.75 -18.09
C ARG A 56 -0.14 -6.60 -16.66
N ALA A 57 0.50 -7.63 -16.12
CA ALA A 57 0.91 -7.70 -14.72
C ALA A 57 2.44 -7.80 -14.60
N HIS A 58 3.05 -6.83 -13.94
CA HIS A 58 4.49 -6.77 -13.74
C HIS A 58 4.83 -6.46 -12.29
N LEU A 59 5.81 -7.17 -11.71
CA LEU A 59 6.43 -6.83 -10.43
C LEU A 59 7.89 -6.48 -10.64
N LEU A 60 8.30 -5.32 -10.14
CA LEU A 60 9.69 -4.84 -10.15
C LEU A 60 10.25 -4.84 -8.72
N PRO A 61 11.45 -5.39 -8.50
CA PRO A 61 12.07 -5.44 -7.17
C PRO A 61 12.68 -4.08 -6.79
N LEU A 62 11.83 -3.05 -6.68
CA LEU A 62 12.22 -1.67 -6.42
C LEU A 62 11.44 -1.09 -5.23
N GLY A 63 12.08 -0.20 -4.48
CA GLY A 63 11.40 0.72 -3.59
C GLY A 63 10.92 1.96 -4.35
N ILE A 64 9.91 2.65 -3.83
CA ILE A 64 9.38 3.87 -4.47
C ILE A 64 10.42 4.97 -4.60
N GLU A 65 11.38 5.04 -3.68
CA GLU A 65 12.51 5.98 -3.69
C GLU A 65 13.46 5.80 -4.88
N GLN A 66 13.35 4.69 -5.61
CA GLN A 66 14.13 4.38 -6.80
C GLN A 66 13.42 4.80 -8.10
N LEU A 67 12.14 5.19 -8.00
CA LEU A 67 11.37 5.65 -9.15
C LEU A 67 11.55 7.16 -9.38
N PRO A 68 11.75 7.60 -10.61
CA PRO A 68 11.59 9.02 -10.95
C PRO A 68 10.11 9.42 -10.89
N ALA A 69 9.81 10.71 -10.98
CA ALA A 69 8.45 11.22 -11.13
C ALA A 69 7.88 10.84 -12.52
N LEU A 70 7.18 9.70 -12.59
CA LEU A 70 6.70 9.14 -13.87
C LEU A 70 5.44 9.84 -14.37
N LYS A 71 4.53 10.26 -13.47
CA LYS A 71 3.22 10.86 -13.80
C LYS A 71 2.45 10.06 -14.86
N ALA A 72 2.41 8.74 -14.69
CA ALA A 72 1.96 7.80 -15.71
C ALA A 72 0.79 6.90 -15.27
N PHE A 73 0.41 6.95 -13.98
CA PHE A 73 -0.59 6.04 -13.44
C PHE A 73 -1.91 6.77 -13.15
N ASP A 74 -3.02 6.18 -13.58
CA ASP A 74 -4.37 6.68 -13.30
C ASP A 74 -4.74 6.45 -11.83
N THR A 75 -4.23 5.35 -11.25
CA THR A 75 -4.46 5.01 -9.84
C THR A 75 -3.17 4.48 -9.23
N VAL A 76 -2.83 4.99 -8.04
CA VAL A 76 -1.71 4.48 -7.23
C VAL A 76 -2.29 3.89 -5.95
N PHE A 77 -1.90 2.65 -5.64
CA PHE A 77 -2.21 1.98 -4.38
C PHE A 77 -0.99 1.99 -3.46
N SER A 78 -1.21 2.18 -2.18
CA SER A 78 -0.23 2.01 -1.11
C SER A 78 -0.95 1.44 0.11
N ILE A 79 -0.91 0.12 0.27
CA ILE A 79 -1.67 -0.63 1.27
C ILE A 79 -0.68 -1.24 2.27
N GLY A 80 -0.78 -0.91 3.55
CA GLY A 80 0.08 -1.44 4.60
C GLY A 80 1.54 -0.92 4.57
N VAL A 81 1.82 0.24 3.97
CA VAL A 81 3.21 0.70 3.74
C VAL A 81 3.58 1.92 4.56
N LEU A 82 2.66 2.89 4.71
CA LEU A 82 2.99 4.22 5.24
C LEU A 82 3.62 4.17 6.64
N TYR A 83 3.11 3.34 7.54
CA TYR A 83 3.62 3.21 8.90
C TYR A 83 5.04 2.61 8.96
N HIS A 84 5.51 1.98 7.90
CA HIS A 84 6.88 1.50 7.74
C HIS A 84 7.85 2.56 7.19
N ARG A 85 7.36 3.74 6.86
CA ARG A 85 8.20 4.80 6.25
C ARG A 85 8.78 5.73 7.32
N ARG A 86 10.10 5.91 7.28
CA ARG A 86 10.81 6.85 8.19
C ARG A 86 10.51 8.31 7.87
N SER A 87 10.11 8.59 6.64
CA SER A 87 9.69 9.91 6.15
C SER A 87 8.32 9.79 5.50
N PRO A 88 7.22 9.80 6.28
CA PRO A 88 5.88 9.57 5.74
C PRO A 88 5.43 10.63 4.74
N LEU A 89 5.75 11.90 4.96
CA LEU A 89 5.40 12.98 4.02
C LEU A 89 6.15 12.84 2.68
N GLU A 90 7.43 12.45 2.74
CA GLU A 90 8.22 12.17 1.52
C GLU A 90 7.60 11.03 0.72
N HIS A 91 7.17 9.98 1.41
CA HIS A 91 6.47 8.87 0.77
C HIS A 91 5.18 9.33 0.07
N LEU A 92 4.37 10.18 0.71
CA LEU A 92 3.16 10.73 0.11
C LEU A 92 3.47 11.57 -1.14
N TRP A 93 4.53 12.38 -1.14
CA TRP A 93 4.98 13.09 -2.36
C TRP A 93 5.43 12.14 -3.45
N GLN A 94 6.21 11.10 -3.12
CA GLN A 94 6.64 10.09 -4.08
C GLN A 94 5.45 9.37 -4.72
N LEU A 95 4.40 9.03 -3.94
CA LEU A 95 3.15 8.47 -4.47
C LEU A 95 2.46 9.45 -5.44
N LYS A 96 2.38 10.73 -5.07
CA LYS A 96 1.78 11.77 -5.91
C LYS A 96 2.54 11.95 -7.23
N ASP A 97 3.86 11.86 -7.20
CA ASP A 97 4.71 12.00 -8.39
C ASP A 97 4.52 10.87 -9.41
N GLN A 98 3.88 9.78 -9.03
CA GLN A 98 3.55 8.69 -9.95
C GLN A 98 2.22 8.92 -10.68
N LEU A 99 1.31 9.74 -10.12
CA LEU A 99 -0.02 9.97 -10.65
C LEU A 99 -0.04 10.92 -11.85
N VAL A 100 -0.88 10.61 -12.82
CA VAL A 100 -1.30 11.59 -13.83
C VAL A 100 -2.09 12.73 -13.19
N SER A 101 -2.26 13.84 -13.90
CA SER A 101 -3.16 14.91 -13.44
C SER A 101 -4.60 14.38 -13.33
N GLY A 102 -5.22 14.56 -12.16
CA GLY A 102 -6.55 14.01 -11.86
C GLY A 102 -6.57 12.52 -11.51
N GLY A 103 -5.40 11.88 -11.36
CA GLY A 103 -5.29 10.50 -10.90
C GLY A 103 -5.65 10.34 -9.42
N GLU A 104 -5.93 9.11 -9.00
CA GLU A 104 -6.43 8.75 -7.68
C GLU A 104 -5.38 8.00 -6.85
N LEU A 105 -5.17 8.42 -5.59
CA LEU A 105 -4.43 7.64 -4.59
C LEU A 105 -5.41 6.83 -3.73
N VAL A 106 -5.17 5.56 -3.60
CA VAL A 106 -5.83 4.66 -2.64
C VAL A 106 -4.81 4.27 -1.57
N LEU A 107 -4.97 4.80 -0.37
CA LEU A 107 -4.06 4.60 0.74
C LEU A 107 -4.76 3.86 1.87
N GLU A 108 -4.13 2.81 2.37
CA GLU A 108 -4.49 2.13 3.61
C GLU A 108 -3.29 2.13 4.55
N THR A 109 -3.53 2.40 5.84
CA THR A 109 -2.49 2.39 6.86
C THR A 109 -3.08 2.24 8.25
N LEU A 110 -2.26 1.82 9.22
CA LEU A 110 -2.63 1.88 10.62
C LEU A 110 -2.92 3.31 11.03
N VAL A 111 -3.96 3.49 11.84
CA VAL A 111 -4.31 4.77 12.47
C VAL A 111 -4.57 4.58 13.96
N ILE A 112 -4.45 5.67 14.74
CA ILE A 112 -4.86 5.74 16.14
C ILE A 112 -6.09 6.63 16.28
N GLU A 113 -6.81 6.48 17.38
CA GLU A 113 -7.80 7.48 17.80
C GLU A 113 -7.11 8.81 18.14
N GLY A 114 -7.70 9.93 17.75
CA GLY A 114 -7.18 11.25 18.04
C GLY A 114 -7.66 12.34 17.08
N ASP A 115 -7.27 13.55 17.40
CA ASP A 115 -7.53 14.76 16.59
C ASP A 115 -6.54 14.89 15.41
N GLU A 116 -6.59 16.00 14.72
CA GLU A 116 -5.77 16.31 13.56
C GLU A 116 -4.27 16.52 13.86
N HIS A 117 -3.88 16.48 15.14
CA HIS A 117 -2.50 16.61 15.59
C HIS A 117 -1.94 15.31 16.17
N ALA A 118 -2.79 14.30 16.40
CA ALA A 118 -2.39 13.08 17.08
C ALA A 118 -1.57 12.17 16.15
N VAL A 119 -0.35 11.87 16.60
CA VAL A 119 0.57 10.94 15.94
C VAL A 119 1.30 10.13 16.99
N LEU A 120 1.22 8.81 16.89
CA LEU A 120 2.01 7.90 17.71
C LEU A 120 3.35 7.63 17.01
N VAL A 121 4.43 7.82 17.74
CA VAL A 121 5.77 7.36 17.38
C VAL A 121 6.10 6.19 18.32
N PRO A 122 6.00 4.94 17.88
CA PRO A 122 6.29 3.79 18.72
C PRO A 122 7.75 3.78 19.18
N GLY A 123 8.00 3.22 20.36
CA GLY A 123 9.36 3.03 20.88
C GLY A 123 10.09 1.90 20.13
N ASP A 124 10.31 0.78 20.83
CA ASP A 124 11.05 -0.36 20.25
C ASP A 124 10.21 -1.16 19.25
N ARG A 125 8.93 -1.40 19.56
CA ARG A 125 8.00 -2.24 18.75
C ARG A 125 6.58 -1.73 18.80
N TYR A 126 5.84 -2.06 17.75
CA TYR A 126 4.39 -1.98 17.68
C TYR A 126 3.83 -3.30 17.16
N ALA A 127 3.01 -4.00 17.94
CA ALA A 127 2.49 -5.34 17.61
C ALA A 127 3.59 -6.27 17.05
N GLN A 128 4.71 -6.44 17.78
CA GLN A 128 5.91 -7.21 17.38
C GLN A 128 6.71 -6.66 16.18
N MET A 129 6.19 -5.71 15.42
CA MET A 129 6.90 -5.07 14.31
C MET A 129 7.93 -4.05 14.84
N ARG A 130 9.19 -4.17 14.40
CA ARG A 130 10.28 -3.25 14.76
C ARG A 130 10.40 -2.06 13.82
N ASN A 131 9.71 -2.10 12.70
CA ASN A 131 9.82 -1.15 11.60
C ASN A 131 8.57 -0.27 11.44
N VAL A 132 7.86 -0.01 12.53
CA VAL A 132 6.77 0.96 12.57
C VAL A 132 7.32 2.28 13.12
N TYR A 133 7.17 3.35 12.34
CA TYR A 133 7.77 4.65 12.68
C TYR A 133 6.74 5.70 13.05
N PHE A 134 5.62 5.78 12.33
CA PHE A 134 4.58 6.77 12.54
C PHE A 134 3.20 6.17 12.34
N ILE A 135 2.31 6.37 13.30
CA ILE A 135 0.90 6.00 13.19
C ILE A 135 0.08 7.27 13.48
N PRO A 136 -0.42 7.96 12.45
CA PRO A 136 -1.25 9.16 12.64
C PRO A 136 -2.67 8.78 13.06
N SER A 137 -3.43 9.74 13.56
CA SER A 137 -4.89 9.64 13.54
C SER A 137 -5.40 9.76 12.09
N ALA A 138 -6.63 9.32 11.84
CA ALA A 138 -7.24 9.46 10.51
C ALA A 138 -7.33 10.94 10.07
N LEU A 139 -7.57 11.87 11.02
CA LEU A 139 -7.60 13.30 10.75
C LEU A 139 -6.20 13.88 10.47
N ALA A 140 -5.19 13.46 11.24
CA ALA A 140 -3.80 13.85 10.98
C ALA A 140 -3.33 13.36 9.61
N LEU A 141 -3.67 12.11 9.23
CA LEU A 141 -3.35 11.56 7.91
C LEU A 141 -4.00 12.37 6.79
N LYS A 142 -5.26 12.77 6.96
CA LYS A 142 -5.95 13.66 6.00
C LYS A 142 -5.18 14.98 5.83
N ASN A 143 -4.77 15.62 6.92
CA ASN A 143 -3.97 16.84 6.88
C ASN A 143 -2.61 16.63 6.17
N TRP A 144 -1.96 15.49 6.38
CA TRP A 144 -0.71 15.16 5.68
C TRP A 144 -0.91 15.06 4.17
N LEU A 145 -1.98 14.40 3.73
CA LEU A 145 -2.32 14.27 2.32
C LEU A 145 -2.61 15.63 1.68
N GLU A 146 -3.44 16.45 2.32
CA GLU A 146 -3.76 17.81 1.85
C GLU A 146 -2.50 18.68 1.78
N LYS A 147 -1.62 18.61 2.78
CA LYS A 147 -0.32 19.30 2.80
C LYS A 147 0.61 18.84 1.67
N CYS A 148 0.55 17.57 1.28
CA CYS A 148 1.27 17.05 0.12
C CYS A 148 0.59 17.43 -1.21
N GLY A 149 -0.52 18.15 -1.16
CA GLY A 149 -1.24 18.69 -2.32
C GLY A 149 -2.17 17.68 -3.00
N PHE A 150 -2.66 16.68 -2.27
CA PHE A 150 -3.84 15.93 -2.67
C PHE A 150 -5.09 16.77 -2.43
N VAL A 151 -6.07 16.62 -3.30
CA VAL A 151 -7.39 17.30 -3.21
C VAL A 151 -8.47 16.24 -3.05
N ASP A 152 -9.65 16.64 -2.59
CA ASP A 152 -10.81 15.76 -2.39
C ASP A 152 -10.49 14.52 -1.51
N VAL A 153 -9.66 14.74 -0.47
CA VAL A 153 -9.24 13.66 0.44
C VAL A 153 -10.43 13.20 1.28
N ARG A 154 -10.76 11.91 1.17
CA ARG A 154 -11.88 11.28 1.87
C ARG A 154 -11.40 10.09 2.69
N ILE A 155 -11.85 10.00 3.93
CA ILE A 155 -11.73 8.79 4.74
C ILE A 155 -12.87 7.86 4.30
N ALA A 156 -12.52 6.76 3.64
CA ALA A 156 -13.49 5.82 3.10
C ALA A 156 -14.01 4.85 4.17
N ASP A 157 -13.13 4.40 5.06
CA ASP A 157 -13.44 3.48 6.13
C ASP A 157 -12.41 3.58 7.26
N VAL A 158 -12.83 3.26 8.50
CA VAL A 158 -11.96 3.08 9.66
C VAL A 158 -12.50 1.88 10.45
N CYS A 159 -11.72 0.83 10.55
CA CYS A 159 -12.05 -0.37 11.31
C CYS A 159 -11.04 -0.63 12.43
N VAL A 160 -11.48 -1.32 13.47
CA VAL A 160 -10.58 -1.79 14.53
C VAL A 160 -9.96 -3.10 14.06
N THR A 161 -8.62 -3.17 14.08
CA THR A 161 -7.89 -4.40 13.76
C THR A 161 -8.33 -5.52 14.70
N SER A 162 -8.74 -6.64 14.15
CA SER A 162 -9.19 -7.81 14.88
C SER A 162 -8.33 -9.04 14.56
N VAL A 163 -8.35 -10.02 15.46
CA VAL A 163 -7.64 -11.29 15.26
C VAL A 163 -8.11 -12.07 14.02
N GLU A 164 -9.31 -11.78 13.53
CA GLU A 164 -9.87 -12.41 12.33
C GLU A 164 -9.17 -11.97 11.04
N GLU A 165 -8.53 -10.78 11.03
CA GLU A 165 -7.79 -10.26 9.88
C GLU A 165 -6.52 -11.06 9.59
N GLN A 166 -5.92 -11.64 10.63
CA GLN A 166 -4.73 -12.49 10.51
C GLN A 166 -4.87 -13.73 11.39
N ARG A 167 -5.85 -14.57 11.06
CA ARG A 167 -6.07 -15.85 11.75
C ARG A 167 -4.93 -16.82 11.52
N ARG A 168 -4.67 -17.66 12.52
CA ARG A 168 -3.69 -18.74 12.41
C ARG A 168 -4.11 -19.77 11.35
N THR A 169 -3.15 -20.22 10.55
CA THR A 169 -3.31 -21.30 9.57
C THR A 169 -2.20 -22.33 9.73
N ASP A 170 -2.40 -23.55 9.23
CA ASP A 170 -1.38 -24.62 9.26
C ASP A 170 -0.10 -24.28 8.50
N TRP A 171 -0.16 -23.30 7.61
CA TRP A 171 0.97 -22.81 6.81
C TRP A 171 1.76 -21.67 7.45
N MET A 172 1.23 -21.13 8.55
CA MET A 172 1.84 -19.99 9.24
C MET A 172 2.99 -20.48 10.13
N ILE A 173 4.19 -20.00 9.84
CA ILE A 173 5.40 -20.26 10.61
C ILE A 173 5.74 -19.13 11.59
N THR A 174 4.99 -18.03 11.54
CA THR A 174 5.10 -16.87 12.44
C THR A 174 3.94 -16.81 13.41
N GLU A 175 4.04 -15.96 14.42
CA GLU A 175 2.93 -15.70 15.34
C GLU A 175 1.78 -14.97 14.64
N SER A 176 0.54 -15.31 15.01
CA SER A 176 -0.68 -14.64 14.54
C SER A 176 -1.08 -13.51 15.48
N LEU A 177 -2.02 -12.65 15.08
CA LEU A 177 -2.54 -11.57 15.94
C LEU A 177 -3.15 -12.07 17.25
N GLU A 178 -3.61 -13.33 17.33
CA GLU A 178 -4.13 -13.93 18.55
C GLU A 178 -3.07 -14.08 19.67
N GLN A 179 -1.80 -13.91 19.35
CA GLN A 179 -0.67 -14.13 20.26
C GLN A 179 -0.09 -12.81 20.82
N PHE A 180 -0.74 -11.66 20.53
CA PHE A 180 -0.31 -10.33 20.96
C PHE A 180 -1.29 -9.61 21.89
#